data_57d94f4425678add5205f68d862bea5d
#
_entry.id   57d94f4425678add5205f68d862bea5d
#
_cell.length_a   1.000
_cell.length_b   1.000
_cell.length_c   1.000
_cell.angle_alpha   90.00
_cell.angle_beta   90.00
_cell.angle_gamma   90.00
#
_symmetry.space_group_name_H-M   'P 1'
#
loop_
_entity.id
_entity.type
_entity.pdbx_description
1 polymer ?
#
loop_
_entity_poly.entity_id
_entity_poly.type
_entity_poly.pdbx_seq_one_letter_code
_entity_poly.pdbx_strand_id
1 'polypeptide(L)'
;MNVILGISAAEGIGIGKAFVLPDEQERKIPKRKISAQEVDIEWQRLTDACSQVQKEFSDFLSSKDITKDQREVLETYQLMLSDPVFMKELQDFFSKKLLYRIFFGF
;
A
#
# COMPACT_ATOMS: atom_id res chain seq x y z
N MET A 1 25.21 9.96 28.28
CA MET A 1 23.85 10.22 27.78
C MET A 1 23.95 10.63 26.29
N ASN A 2 23.29 9.90 25.43
CA ASN A 2 23.31 10.22 24.01
C ASN A 2 22.14 11.13 23.67
N VAL A 3 22.41 12.21 22.96
CA VAL A 3 21.41 13.16 22.49
C VAL A 3 21.35 13.08 20.98
N ILE A 4 20.16 12.85 20.45
CA ILE A 4 19.92 12.82 19.02
C ILE A 4 19.09 14.04 18.65
N LEU A 5 19.60 14.82 17.69
CA LEU A 5 18.87 15.96 17.15
C LEU A 5 17.95 15.49 16.04
N GLY A 6 16.71 15.92 16.10
CA GLY A 6 15.68 15.57 15.11
C GLY A 6 14.94 16.79 14.62
N ILE A 7 13.96 16.52 13.76
CA ILE A 7 13.05 17.54 13.23
C ILE A 7 11.75 17.41 13.99
N SER A 8 11.20 18.55 14.48
CA SER A 8 9.94 18.55 15.19
C SER A 8 8.79 18.23 14.24
N ALA A 9 8.02 17.19 14.56
CA ALA A 9 6.82 16.82 13.82
C ALA A 9 5.54 17.17 14.57
N ALA A 10 5.62 17.31 15.89
CA ALA A 10 4.50 17.69 16.74
C ALA A 10 5.01 18.43 17.95
N GLU A 11 4.19 19.32 18.50
CA GLU A 11 4.51 20.03 19.73
C GLU A 11 4.32 19.12 20.95
N GLY A 12 5.18 19.28 21.94
CA GLY A 12 5.04 18.60 23.21
C GLY A 12 6.29 17.88 23.67
N ILE A 13 6.21 17.37 24.87
CA ILE A 13 7.29 16.61 25.50
C ILE A 13 6.70 15.27 25.91
N GLY A 14 7.31 14.18 25.45
CA GLY A 14 6.94 12.83 25.86
C GLY A 14 8.13 12.10 26.47
N ILE A 15 7.89 11.30 27.46
CA ILE A 15 8.90 10.45 28.08
C ILE A 15 8.39 9.02 27.99
N GLY A 16 9.16 8.14 27.39
CA GLY A 16 8.77 6.76 27.25
C GLY A 16 9.81 5.95 26.48
N LYS A 17 9.46 4.70 26.24
CA LYS A 17 10.31 3.81 25.46
C LYS A 17 10.08 4.08 23.98
N ALA A 18 11.16 4.35 23.24
CA ALA A 18 11.06 4.62 21.82
C ALA A 18 10.71 3.36 21.03
N PHE A 19 9.79 3.51 20.07
CA PHE A 19 9.52 2.50 19.07
C PHE A 19 9.93 3.07 17.71
N VAL A 20 10.89 2.44 17.05
CA VAL A 20 11.39 2.87 15.76
C VAL A 20 10.68 2.13 14.65
N LEU A 21 10.01 2.88 13.77
CA LEU A 21 9.38 2.30 12.60
C LEU A 21 10.43 1.84 11.60
N PRO A 22 10.25 0.68 10.96
CA PRO A 22 11.17 0.24 9.92
C PRO A 22 11.24 1.26 8.78
N ASP A 23 12.43 1.48 8.26
CA ASP A 23 12.62 2.32 7.09
C ASP A 23 12.05 1.62 5.86
N GLU A 24 11.17 2.30 5.13
CA GLU A 24 10.58 1.77 3.90
C GLU A 24 11.62 1.47 2.83
N GLN A 25 12.75 2.17 2.85
CA GLN A 25 13.85 1.94 1.92
C GLN A 25 14.51 0.57 2.10
N GLU A 26 14.38 -0.05 3.27
CA GLU A 26 14.86 -1.39 3.52
C GLU A 26 14.00 -2.47 2.89
N ARG A 27 12.78 -2.15 2.51
CA ARG A 27 11.88 -3.05 1.79
C ARG A 27 12.23 -3.05 0.31
N LYS A 28 13.20 -3.85 -0.07
CA LYS A 28 13.54 -4.03 -1.48
C LYS A 28 12.54 -4.99 -2.11
N ILE A 29 11.85 -4.49 -3.15
CA ILE A 29 11.03 -5.36 -3.98
C ILE A 29 11.96 -6.13 -4.89
N PRO A 30 11.99 -7.48 -4.82
CA PRO A 30 12.88 -8.26 -5.67
C PRO A 30 12.50 -8.10 -7.14
N LYS A 31 13.49 -7.92 -8.00
CA LYS A 31 13.30 -7.89 -9.44
C LYS A 31 13.14 -9.31 -9.94
N ARG A 32 12.00 -9.61 -10.54
CA ARG A 32 11.69 -10.92 -11.08
C ARG A 32 11.14 -10.77 -12.49
N LYS A 33 11.69 -11.50 -13.44
CA LYS A 33 11.13 -11.57 -14.77
C LYS A 33 9.97 -12.56 -14.78
N ILE A 34 8.88 -12.18 -15.42
CA ILE A 34 7.75 -13.09 -15.61
C ILE A 34 7.57 -13.37 -17.09
N SER A 35 7.17 -14.60 -17.41
CA SER A 35 6.83 -14.99 -18.78
C SER A 35 5.43 -14.49 -19.15
N ALA A 36 5.12 -14.50 -20.45
CA ALA A 36 3.78 -14.14 -20.91
C ALA A 36 2.69 -15.05 -20.30
N GLN A 37 3.02 -16.28 -19.97
CA GLN A 37 2.10 -17.22 -19.33
C GLN A 37 1.85 -16.88 -17.87
N GLU A 38 2.81 -16.26 -17.20
CA GLU A 38 2.70 -15.85 -15.80
C GLU A 38 1.92 -14.54 -15.61
N VAL A 39 1.68 -13.80 -16.68
CA VAL A 39 0.98 -12.51 -16.64
C VAL A 39 -0.43 -12.68 -16.05
N ASP A 40 -1.18 -13.67 -16.50
CA ASP A 40 -2.54 -13.92 -16.02
C ASP A 40 -2.53 -14.33 -14.54
N ILE A 41 -1.55 -15.13 -14.14
CA ILE A 41 -1.38 -15.56 -12.75
C ILE A 41 -1.07 -14.36 -11.87
N GLU A 42 -0.16 -13.50 -12.28
CA GLU A 42 0.20 -12.29 -11.53
C GLU A 42 -0.95 -11.28 -11.49
N TRP A 43 -1.72 -11.17 -12.56
CA TRP A 43 -2.92 -10.34 -12.58
C TRP A 43 -3.96 -10.83 -11.57
N GLN A 44 -4.19 -12.14 -11.55
CA GLN A 44 -5.11 -12.74 -10.57
C GLN A 44 -4.61 -12.51 -9.15
N ARG A 45 -3.31 -12.64 -8.93
CA ARG A 45 -2.70 -12.38 -7.64
C ARG A 45 -2.91 -10.93 -7.18
N LEU A 46 -2.77 -9.96 -8.09
CA LEU A 46 -3.03 -8.55 -7.81
C LEU A 46 -4.50 -8.30 -7.47
N THR A 47 -5.42 -8.84 -8.27
CA THR A 47 -6.85 -8.65 -8.03
C THR A 47 -7.30 -9.29 -6.73
N ASP A 48 -6.76 -10.44 -6.38
CA ASP A 48 -7.03 -11.10 -5.10
C ASP A 48 -6.52 -10.25 -3.92
N ALA A 49 -5.32 -9.68 -4.05
CA ALA A 49 -4.76 -8.79 -3.04
C ALA A 49 -5.62 -7.53 -2.86
N CYS A 50 -6.08 -6.93 -3.95
CA CYS A 50 -6.97 -5.77 -3.90
C CYS A 50 -8.29 -6.10 -3.21
N SER A 51 -8.86 -7.27 -3.50
CA SER A 51 -10.11 -7.71 -2.86
C SER A 51 -9.92 -7.93 -1.37
N GLN A 52 -8.80 -8.49 -0.97
CA GLN A 52 -8.48 -8.69 0.44
C GLN A 52 -8.34 -7.35 1.18
N VAL A 53 -7.66 -6.40 0.58
CA VAL A 53 -7.49 -5.06 1.17
C VAL A 53 -8.83 -4.34 1.29
N GLN A 54 -9.70 -4.44 0.28
CA GLN A 54 -11.04 -3.88 0.35
C GLN A 54 -11.85 -4.47 1.49
N LYS A 55 -11.75 -5.77 1.70
CA LYS A 55 -12.40 -6.45 2.83
C LYS A 55 -11.87 -5.95 4.17
N GLU A 56 -10.56 -5.79 4.30
CA GLU A 56 -9.94 -5.25 5.50
C GLU A 56 -10.42 -3.82 5.78
N PHE A 57 -10.49 -2.96 4.76
CA PHE A 57 -11.05 -1.62 4.90
C PHE A 57 -12.51 -1.64 5.36
N SER A 58 -13.32 -2.55 4.79
CA SER A 58 -14.71 -2.69 5.20
C SER A 58 -14.84 -3.11 6.65
N ASP A 59 -13.99 -4.01 7.11
CA ASP A 59 -13.93 -4.44 8.51
C ASP A 59 -13.55 -3.28 9.43
N PHE A 60 -12.56 -2.48 9.06
CA PHE A 60 -12.20 -1.28 9.81
C PHE A 60 -13.33 -0.25 9.85
N LEU A 61 -14.02 -0.04 8.73
CA LEU A 61 -15.14 0.90 8.67
C LEU A 61 -16.33 0.45 9.52
N SER A 62 -16.45 -0.85 9.75
CA SER A 62 -17.47 -1.40 10.65
C SER A 62 -17.10 -1.26 12.12
N SER A 63 -15.86 -0.93 12.44
CA SER A 63 -15.41 -0.75 13.80
C SER A 63 -16.02 0.52 14.42
N LYS A 64 -16.41 0.44 15.69
CA LYS A 64 -16.95 1.58 16.42
C LYS A 64 -15.86 2.51 16.95
N ASP A 65 -14.62 2.08 16.90
CA ASP A 65 -13.49 2.79 17.52
C ASP A 65 -12.79 3.78 16.59
N ILE A 66 -13.21 3.86 15.32
CA ILE A 66 -12.61 4.79 14.38
C ILE A 66 -13.26 6.17 14.43
N THR A 67 -12.44 7.20 14.28
CA THR A 67 -12.90 8.58 14.22
C THR A 67 -13.52 8.88 12.85
N LYS A 68 -14.26 10.01 12.76
CA LYS A 68 -14.83 10.47 11.50
C LYS A 68 -13.75 10.71 10.45
N ASP A 69 -12.65 11.34 10.85
CA ASP A 69 -11.54 11.65 9.95
C ASP A 69 -10.86 10.38 9.40
N GLN A 70 -10.66 9.39 10.27
CA GLN A 70 -10.14 8.10 9.87
C GLN A 70 -11.07 7.38 8.89
N ARG A 71 -12.37 7.47 9.13
CA ARG A 71 -13.38 6.89 8.24
C ARG A 71 -13.33 7.50 6.86
N GLU A 72 -13.25 8.81 6.76
CA GLU A 72 -13.17 9.53 5.48
C GLU A 72 -11.95 9.12 4.66
N VAL A 73 -10.79 8.98 5.31
CA VAL A 73 -9.56 8.53 4.65
C VAL A 73 -9.69 7.11 4.13
N LEU A 74 -10.22 6.20 4.94
CA LEU A 74 -10.40 4.79 4.54
C LEU A 74 -11.42 4.64 3.41
N GLU A 75 -12.50 5.42 3.44
CA GLU A 75 -13.49 5.42 2.35
C GLU A 75 -12.87 5.91 1.04
N THR A 76 -12.01 6.92 1.11
CA THR A 76 -11.28 7.41 -0.07
C THR A 76 -10.39 6.33 -0.67
N TYR A 77 -9.63 5.62 0.14
CA TYR A 77 -8.79 4.53 -0.34
C TYR A 77 -9.63 3.38 -0.91
N GLN A 78 -10.76 3.07 -0.30
CA GLN A 78 -11.66 2.05 -0.80
C GLN A 78 -12.21 2.41 -2.18
N LEU A 79 -12.57 3.68 -2.39
CA LEU A 79 -13.01 4.19 -3.70
C LEU A 79 -11.91 4.09 -4.75
N MET A 80 -10.66 4.39 -4.38
CA MET A 80 -9.52 4.27 -5.29
C MET A 80 -9.33 2.84 -5.77
N LEU A 81 -9.43 1.87 -4.88
CA LEU A 81 -9.26 0.46 -5.23
C LEU A 81 -10.41 -0.10 -6.06
N SER A 82 -11.59 0.49 -5.98
CA SER A 82 -12.76 0.07 -6.76
C SER A 82 -12.97 0.90 -8.03
N ASP A 83 -12.10 1.88 -8.30
CA ASP A 83 -12.21 2.73 -9.49
C ASP A 83 -11.93 1.90 -10.75
N PRO A 84 -12.91 1.79 -11.67
CA PRO A 84 -12.71 1.05 -12.93
C PRO A 84 -11.61 1.62 -13.80
N VAL A 85 -11.39 2.93 -13.79
CA VAL A 85 -10.33 3.59 -14.58
C VAL A 85 -8.96 3.16 -14.07
N PHE A 86 -8.77 3.18 -12.77
CA PHE A 86 -7.53 2.73 -12.14
C PHE A 86 -7.22 1.26 -12.45
N MET A 87 -8.21 0.39 -12.32
CA MET A 87 -8.06 -1.03 -12.62
C MET A 87 -7.78 -1.29 -14.09
N LYS A 88 -8.40 -0.52 -14.98
CA LYS A 88 -8.15 -0.61 -16.42
C LYS A 88 -6.72 -0.19 -16.77
N GLU A 89 -6.23 0.89 -16.18
CA GLU A 89 -4.85 1.33 -16.38
C GLU A 89 -3.86 0.26 -15.92
N LEU A 90 -4.10 -0.35 -14.78
CA LEU A 90 -3.27 -1.46 -14.30
C LEU A 90 -3.31 -2.64 -15.28
N GLN A 91 -4.49 -2.98 -15.79
CA GLN A 91 -4.65 -4.06 -16.76
C GLN A 91 -3.91 -3.77 -18.06
N ASP A 92 -3.96 -2.52 -18.54
CA ASP A 92 -3.21 -2.10 -19.71
C ASP A 92 -1.70 -2.24 -19.51
N PHE A 93 -1.21 -1.91 -18.33
CA PHE A 93 0.18 -2.15 -17.98
C PHE A 93 0.52 -3.63 -18.02
N PHE A 94 -0.34 -4.50 -17.51
CA PHE A 94 -0.14 -5.95 -17.54
C PHE A 94 -0.16 -6.50 -18.96
N SER A 95 -0.92 -5.91 -19.87
CA SER A 95 -0.99 -6.31 -21.27
C SER A 95 0.20 -5.84 -22.09
N LYS A 96 0.81 -4.72 -21.72
CA LYS A 96 2.01 -4.19 -22.36
C LYS A 96 3.22 -4.88 -21.77
N LYS A 97 4.12 -5.36 -22.60
CA LYS A 97 5.36 -6.07 -22.22
C LYS A 97 6.28 -5.30 -21.23
N LEU A 98 5.77 -4.23 -20.63
CA LEU A 98 6.45 -3.42 -19.63
C LEU A 98 6.24 -3.93 -18.20
N LEU A 99 5.53 -5.01 -18.04
CA LEU A 99 5.18 -5.58 -16.75
C LEU A 99 6.35 -5.79 -15.83
N TYR A 100 7.42 -6.31 -16.35
CA TYR A 100 8.62 -6.54 -15.54
C TYR A 100 9.18 -5.22 -14.99
N ARG A 101 9.01 -4.10 -15.69
CA ARG A 101 9.45 -2.80 -15.22
C ARG A 101 8.59 -2.27 -14.10
N ILE A 102 7.30 -2.52 -14.15
CA ILE A 102 6.36 -2.10 -13.11
C ILE A 102 6.61 -2.86 -11.83
N PHE A 103 6.78 -4.17 -11.92
CA PHE A 103 7.05 -5.01 -10.76
C PHE A 103 8.49 -4.98 -10.30
N PHE A 104 9.42 -4.68 -11.20
CA PHE A 104 10.84 -4.89 -10.97
C PHE A 104 11.71 -3.69 -11.28
N GLY A 105 11.18 -2.66 -11.89
CA GLY A 105 11.90 -1.49 -12.32
C GLY A 105 11.72 -0.26 -11.44
N PHE A 106 10.92 -0.39 -10.42
CA PHE A 106 10.77 0.70 -9.46
C PHE A 106 11.93 0.77 -8.51
#